data_c8ec2f69ed0e1b37a2a5fcbc0699c55f
#
_entry.id   c8ec2f69ed0e1b37a2a5fcbc0699c55f
#
_cell.length_a   1.000
_cell.length_b   1.000
_cell.length_c   1.000
_cell.angle_alpha   90.00
_cell.angle_beta   90.00
_cell.angle_gamma   90.00
#
_symmetry.space_group_name_H-M   'P 1'
#
loop_
_entity.id
_entity.type
_entity.pdbx_description
1 polymer ?
#
loop_
_entity_poly.entity_id
_entity_poly.type
_entity_poly.pdbx_seq_one_letter_code
_entity_poly.pdbx_strand_id
1 'polypeptide(L)'
;MYFMIEHVLQTQKEEKFLKPKKMYVSTPYSRVQAVEDRLKVIFEEEFKSEGSILIGYNPSIISKLAKYLSGHISKPASIGIAGETASGKSTITLDIIDTIKSFATEFEIDDAVTRVNTDDYYYDRSDMVKAAGSFSEFAKNYDLDVPQALELELMSSHIKQLLMGKAVYLPKYDMSGTAIRYDNYTLANPSKIIISEGLFTLTEKIKDAFDFKIYVDVRSEVQKERFFVRAAERDLGESANGIYENASKKAEIYVRPCKFEADIVLSGEAVRARYKAFLNKLIGIVQQENFKNRLIV
;
A
#
# COMPACT_ATOMS: atom_id res chain seq x y z
N MET A 1 62.78 -44.26 15.73
CA MET A 1 61.55 -43.99 16.51
C MET A 1 61.56 -42.65 17.27
N TYR A 2 62.76 -42.09 17.55
CA TYR A 2 62.87 -40.78 18.21
C TYR A 2 62.65 -39.58 17.23
N PHE A 3 63.00 -39.75 15.97
CA PHE A 3 62.81 -38.67 14.97
C PHE A 3 61.38 -38.45 14.46
N MET A 4 60.46 -39.38 14.69
CA MET A 4 59.07 -39.23 14.32
C MET A 4 58.22 -38.49 15.36
N ILE A 5 58.69 -38.44 16.59
CA ILE A 5 57.94 -37.79 17.71
C ILE A 5 58.21 -36.26 17.70
N GLU A 6 59.40 -35.82 17.31
CA GLU A 6 59.68 -34.37 17.22
C GLU A 6 58.96 -33.69 16.06
N HIS A 7 58.72 -34.41 14.96
CA HIS A 7 57.97 -33.82 13.82
C HIS A 7 56.48 -33.67 14.07
N VAL A 8 55.90 -34.52 14.94
CA VAL A 8 54.45 -34.40 15.34
C VAL A 8 54.28 -33.30 16.38
N LEU A 9 55.27 -33.02 17.20
CA LEU A 9 55.21 -31.95 18.22
C LEU A 9 55.51 -30.55 17.62
N GLN A 10 56.23 -30.47 16.48
CA GLN A 10 56.42 -29.18 15.78
C GLN A 10 55.22 -28.77 14.90
N THR A 11 54.47 -29.73 14.37
CA THR A 11 53.24 -29.43 13.62
C THR A 11 52.08 -29.04 14.52
N GLN A 12 52.11 -29.35 15.82
CA GLN A 12 51.06 -28.89 16.78
C GLN A 12 51.36 -27.51 17.39
N LYS A 13 52.52 -26.88 17.11
CA LYS A 13 52.84 -25.53 17.64
C LYS A 13 52.52 -24.38 16.70
N GLU A 14 52.00 -24.62 15.51
CA GLU A 14 51.56 -23.58 14.56
C GLU A 14 50.06 -23.54 14.27
N GLU A 15 49.21 -24.25 15.02
CA GLU A 15 47.84 -23.85 15.15
C GLU A 15 47.79 -22.52 15.94
N LYS A 16 48.08 -21.42 15.23
CA LYS A 16 47.64 -20.10 15.67
C LYS A 16 46.16 -20.24 16.06
N PHE A 17 45.87 -20.16 17.35
CA PHE A 17 44.57 -19.93 17.86
C PHE A 17 43.98 -18.73 17.10
N LEU A 18 43.24 -18.99 16.03
CA LEU A 18 42.31 -18.05 15.44
C LEU A 18 41.35 -17.77 16.58
N LYS A 19 41.56 -16.63 17.28
CA LYS A 19 40.56 -16.10 18.21
C LYS A 19 39.24 -16.20 17.48
N PRO A 20 38.21 -16.84 18.04
CA PRO A 20 36.92 -16.91 17.38
C PRO A 20 36.56 -15.46 17.03
N LYS A 21 36.42 -15.15 15.73
CA LYS A 21 35.80 -13.89 15.31
C LYS A 21 34.50 -13.83 16.12
N LYS A 22 34.41 -12.86 17.02
CA LYS A 22 33.14 -12.60 17.71
C LYS A 22 32.09 -12.50 16.63
N MET A 23 31.36 -13.56 16.39
CA MET A 23 30.16 -13.53 15.60
C MET A 23 29.20 -12.61 16.37
N TYR A 24 29.10 -11.37 15.90
CA TYR A 24 28.06 -10.49 16.38
C TYR A 24 26.73 -11.05 15.86
N VAL A 25 26.13 -11.93 16.64
CA VAL A 25 24.73 -12.30 16.45
C VAL A 25 23.96 -11.01 16.70
N SER A 26 23.49 -10.38 15.63
CA SER A 26 22.67 -9.20 15.77
C SER A 26 21.41 -9.57 16.55
N THR A 27 21.18 -8.93 17.68
CA THR A 27 19.94 -9.12 18.42
C THR A 27 18.77 -8.63 17.54
N PRO A 28 17.55 -9.16 17.71
CA PRO A 28 16.38 -8.65 16.99
C PRO A 28 16.24 -7.12 17.10
N TYR A 29 16.58 -6.55 18.25
CA TYR A 29 16.57 -5.11 18.49
C TYR A 29 17.61 -4.35 17.64
N SER A 30 18.84 -4.85 17.55
CA SER A 30 19.90 -4.21 16.73
C SER A 30 19.56 -4.24 15.24
N ARG A 31 18.80 -5.25 14.78
CA ARG A 31 18.34 -5.36 13.40
C ARG A 31 17.28 -4.32 13.09
N VAL A 32 16.25 -4.18 13.94
CA VAL A 32 15.23 -3.14 13.80
C VAL A 32 15.87 -1.76 13.73
N GLN A 33 16.81 -1.46 14.64
CA GLN A 33 17.50 -0.17 14.69
C GLN A 33 18.30 0.10 13.39
N ALA A 34 19.02 -0.88 12.87
CA ALA A 34 19.78 -0.74 11.63
C ALA A 34 18.87 -0.45 10.42
N VAL A 35 17.71 -1.09 10.35
CA VAL A 35 16.70 -0.83 9.31
C VAL A 35 16.08 0.56 9.50
N GLU A 36 15.78 0.94 10.74
CA GLU A 36 15.23 2.26 11.06
C GLU A 36 16.17 3.40 10.64
N ASP A 37 17.46 3.29 10.93
CA ASP A 37 18.46 4.30 10.55
C ASP A 37 18.57 4.44 9.03
N ARG A 38 18.49 3.34 8.29
CA ARG A 38 18.50 3.37 6.81
C ARG A 38 17.22 4.00 6.25
N LEU A 39 16.05 3.67 6.82
CA LEU A 39 14.80 4.29 6.42
C LEU A 39 14.79 5.80 6.66
N LYS A 40 15.34 6.27 7.79
CA LYS A 40 15.51 7.71 8.05
C LYS A 40 16.25 8.39 6.91
N VAL A 41 17.38 7.85 6.50
CA VAL A 41 18.17 8.40 5.39
C VAL A 41 17.37 8.41 4.09
N ILE A 42 16.71 7.29 3.72
CA ILE A 42 15.93 7.18 2.48
C ILE A 42 14.77 8.22 2.47
N PHE A 43 14.04 8.35 3.58
CA PHE A 43 12.92 9.27 3.67
C PHE A 43 13.38 10.74 3.67
N GLU A 44 14.46 11.07 4.39
CA GLU A 44 15.01 12.41 4.42
C GLU A 44 15.58 12.85 3.07
N GLU A 45 16.32 11.98 2.39
CA GLU A 45 16.85 12.25 1.05
C GLU A 45 15.71 12.50 0.05
N GLU A 46 14.68 11.63 0.06
CA GLU A 46 13.55 11.78 -0.83
C GLU A 46 12.77 13.06 -0.52
N PHE A 47 12.49 13.33 0.76
CA PHE A 47 11.72 14.52 1.18
C PHE A 47 12.41 15.83 0.81
N LYS A 48 13.74 15.88 0.85
CA LYS A 48 14.55 17.08 0.50
C LYS A 48 14.82 17.20 -1.01
N SER A 49 14.50 16.18 -1.80
CA SER A 49 14.83 16.17 -3.22
C SER A 49 13.87 17.05 -4.04
N GLU A 50 14.38 17.68 -5.10
CA GLU A 50 13.53 18.38 -6.08
C GLU A 50 12.59 17.39 -6.76
N GLY A 51 11.29 17.74 -6.87
CA GLY A 51 10.25 16.86 -7.40
C GLY A 51 9.99 15.61 -6.54
N SER A 52 10.19 15.73 -5.22
CA SER A 52 9.92 14.66 -4.25
C SER A 52 8.55 14.02 -4.45
N ILE A 53 8.48 12.71 -4.26
CA ILE A 53 7.21 12.01 -4.15
C ILE A 53 6.58 12.19 -2.77
N LEU A 54 7.36 12.58 -1.75
CA LEU A 54 6.89 12.78 -0.38
C LEU A 54 6.49 14.24 -0.19
N ILE A 55 5.21 14.49 0.06
CA ILE A 55 4.69 15.79 0.52
C ILE A 55 4.85 15.89 2.03
N GLY A 56 4.69 14.76 2.74
CA GLY A 56 4.85 14.68 4.18
C GLY A 56 4.75 13.25 4.68
N TYR A 57 5.22 13.01 5.90
CA TYR A 57 5.05 11.74 6.58
C TYR A 57 5.08 11.92 8.10
N ASN A 58 4.39 11.02 8.81
CA ASN A 58 4.49 10.93 10.26
C ASN A 58 5.81 10.22 10.61
N PRO A 59 6.71 10.82 11.43
CA PRO A 59 7.99 10.18 11.78
C PRO A 59 7.85 8.78 12.39
N SER A 60 6.73 8.47 13.06
CA SER A 60 6.47 7.15 13.63
C SER A 60 6.40 6.03 12.59
N ILE A 61 6.14 6.38 11.30
CA ILE A 61 6.08 5.39 10.21
C ILE A 61 7.44 4.71 10.01
N ILE A 62 8.53 5.41 10.25
CA ILE A 62 9.90 4.88 10.09
C ILE A 62 10.10 3.67 11.01
N SER A 63 9.78 3.82 12.31
CA SER A 63 9.89 2.73 13.27
C SER A 63 8.92 1.58 12.98
N LYS A 64 7.72 1.90 12.50
CA LYS A 64 6.71 0.91 12.12
C LYS A 64 7.17 0.09 10.90
N LEU A 65 7.64 0.75 9.84
CA LEU A 65 8.22 0.10 8.66
C LEU A 65 9.44 -0.74 9.03
N ALA A 66 10.33 -0.22 9.90
CA ALA A 66 11.52 -0.94 10.32
C ALA A 66 11.18 -2.30 10.96
N LYS A 67 10.13 -2.37 11.77
CA LYS A 67 9.69 -3.63 12.39
C LYS A 67 9.20 -4.65 11.37
N TYR A 68 8.50 -4.22 10.32
CA TYR A 68 8.04 -5.11 9.24
C TYR A 68 9.21 -5.54 8.34
N LEU A 69 10.01 -4.59 7.84
CA LEU A 69 11.08 -4.86 6.89
C LEU A 69 12.24 -5.65 7.50
N SER A 70 12.48 -5.54 8.82
CA SER A 70 13.46 -6.35 9.55
C SER A 70 12.97 -7.76 9.87
N GLY A 71 11.69 -8.07 9.61
CA GLY A 71 11.06 -9.34 10.00
C GLY A 71 10.74 -9.46 11.50
N HIS A 72 10.86 -8.35 12.27
CA HIS A 72 10.45 -8.34 13.68
C HIS A 72 8.94 -8.55 13.85
N ILE A 73 8.14 -7.98 12.93
CA ILE A 73 6.72 -8.27 12.77
C ILE A 73 6.56 -9.16 11.55
N SER A 74 6.07 -10.40 11.76
CA SER A 74 5.88 -11.41 10.71
C SER A 74 4.42 -11.58 10.26
N LYS A 75 3.46 -10.93 10.94
CA LYS A 75 2.04 -10.96 10.53
C LYS A 75 1.85 -10.26 9.17
N PRO A 76 0.81 -10.61 8.40
CA PRO A 76 0.43 -9.84 7.23
C PRO A 76 0.20 -8.37 7.55
N ALA A 77 0.44 -7.50 6.58
CA ALA A 77 0.24 -6.05 6.69
C ALA A 77 -0.91 -5.58 5.79
N SER A 78 -1.64 -4.56 6.24
CA SER A 78 -2.66 -3.88 5.44
C SER A 78 -2.23 -2.46 5.09
N ILE A 79 -2.47 -2.06 3.82
CA ILE A 79 -2.18 -0.74 3.29
C ILE A 79 -3.48 -0.12 2.76
N GLY A 80 -3.87 1.01 3.31
CA GLY A 80 -4.98 1.81 2.82
C GLY A 80 -4.49 3.04 2.07
N ILE A 81 -4.98 3.26 0.85
CA ILE A 81 -4.61 4.39 0.01
C ILE A 81 -5.84 5.23 -0.30
N ALA A 82 -5.87 6.47 0.19
CA ALA A 82 -6.92 7.44 -0.09
C ALA A 82 -6.42 8.59 -0.96
N GLY A 83 -7.34 9.35 -1.48
CA GLY A 83 -7.07 10.55 -2.27
C GLY A 83 -8.29 10.91 -3.11
N GLU A 84 -8.36 12.15 -3.57
CA GLU A 84 -9.48 12.62 -4.40
C GLU A 84 -9.57 11.88 -5.73
N THR A 85 -10.71 12.01 -6.39
CA THR A 85 -10.84 11.54 -7.78
C THR A 85 -9.76 12.19 -8.64
N ALA A 86 -9.21 11.45 -9.60
CA ALA A 86 -8.10 11.90 -10.47
C ALA A 86 -6.79 12.29 -9.77
N SER A 87 -6.61 12.00 -8.46
CA SER A 87 -5.35 12.25 -7.74
C SER A 87 -4.18 11.36 -8.18
N GLY A 88 -4.44 10.25 -8.87
CA GLY A 88 -3.41 9.27 -9.26
C GLY A 88 -3.27 8.08 -8.30
N LYS A 89 -4.12 7.96 -7.27
CA LYS A 89 -4.07 6.86 -6.28
C LYS A 89 -4.04 5.47 -6.91
N SER A 90 -4.91 5.19 -7.90
CA SER A 90 -4.95 3.87 -8.54
C SER A 90 -3.67 3.54 -9.30
N THR A 91 -3.05 4.54 -9.94
CA THR A 91 -1.74 4.36 -10.63
C THR A 91 -0.65 4.01 -9.62
N ILE A 92 -0.57 4.74 -8.51
CA ILE A 92 0.40 4.50 -7.44
C ILE A 92 0.16 3.13 -6.80
N THR A 93 -1.10 2.76 -6.56
CA THR A 93 -1.47 1.44 -6.03
C THR A 93 -0.98 0.31 -6.93
N LEU A 94 -1.19 0.44 -8.24
CA LEU A 94 -0.72 -0.56 -9.20
C LEU A 94 0.81 -0.65 -9.22
N ASP A 95 1.52 0.49 -9.16
CA ASP A 95 2.99 0.49 -9.09
C ASP A 95 3.51 -0.19 -7.81
N ILE A 96 2.85 0.00 -6.68
CA ILE A 96 3.17 -0.69 -5.43
C ILE A 96 2.95 -2.20 -5.59
N ILE A 97 1.79 -2.61 -6.11
CA ILE A 97 1.45 -4.02 -6.33
C ILE A 97 2.45 -4.69 -7.27
N ASP A 98 2.75 -4.06 -8.41
CA ASP A 98 3.68 -4.60 -9.40
C ASP A 98 5.10 -4.75 -8.83
N THR A 99 5.53 -3.78 -8.03
CA THR A 99 6.84 -3.82 -7.37
C THR A 99 6.91 -4.96 -6.34
N ILE A 100 5.85 -5.13 -5.52
CA ILE A 100 5.76 -6.23 -4.55
C ILE A 100 5.75 -7.59 -5.27
N LYS A 101 4.96 -7.73 -6.34
CA LYS A 101 4.88 -8.98 -7.11
C LYS A 101 6.20 -9.34 -7.79
N SER A 102 6.90 -8.35 -8.35
CA SER A 102 8.21 -8.56 -8.97
C SER A 102 9.23 -9.06 -7.94
N PHE A 103 9.26 -8.44 -6.75
CA PHE A 103 10.09 -8.89 -5.64
C PHE A 103 9.69 -10.30 -5.18
N ALA A 104 8.40 -10.56 -5.02
CA ALA A 104 7.90 -11.86 -4.58
C ALA A 104 8.29 -12.99 -5.54
N THR A 105 8.21 -12.74 -6.85
CA THR A 105 8.66 -13.70 -7.88
C THR A 105 10.16 -13.99 -7.78
N GLU A 106 10.99 -12.97 -7.54
CA GLU A 106 12.43 -13.16 -7.36
C GLU A 106 12.77 -14.06 -6.16
N PHE A 107 11.93 -14.03 -5.11
CA PHE A 107 12.13 -14.79 -3.87
C PHE A 107 11.18 -15.98 -3.71
N GLU A 108 10.50 -16.39 -4.79
CA GLU A 108 9.59 -17.54 -4.80
C GLU A 108 8.50 -17.46 -3.70
N ILE A 109 7.97 -16.26 -3.47
CA ILE A 109 6.92 -16.02 -2.49
C ILE A 109 5.57 -16.06 -3.22
N ASP A 110 4.76 -17.07 -2.93
CA ASP A 110 3.40 -17.17 -3.41
C ASP A 110 2.46 -16.20 -2.66
N ASP A 111 1.37 -15.79 -3.29
CA ASP A 111 0.31 -14.97 -2.70
C ASP A 111 0.83 -13.72 -1.95
N ALA A 112 1.74 -12.97 -2.58
CA ALA A 112 2.41 -11.83 -1.95
C ALA A 112 1.44 -10.68 -1.63
N VAL A 113 0.43 -10.42 -2.49
CA VAL A 113 -0.48 -9.28 -2.35
C VAL A 113 -1.92 -9.60 -2.79
N THR A 114 -2.88 -9.24 -1.94
CA THR A 114 -4.32 -9.26 -2.26
C THR A 114 -4.82 -7.81 -2.34
N ARG A 115 -5.47 -7.48 -3.46
CA ARG A 115 -6.13 -6.18 -3.63
C ARG A 115 -7.61 -6.29 -3.24
N VAL A 116 -8.06 -5.33 -2.41
CA VAL A 116 -9.46 -5.15 -2.04
C VAL A 116 -9.89 -3.77 -2.56
N ASN A 117 -10.69 -3.74 -3.63
CA ASN A 117 -11.11 -2.50 -4.25
C ASN A 117 -12.29 -1.89 -3.51
N THR A 118 -12.18 -0.64 -3.06
CA THR A 118 -13.24 0.06 -2.33
C THR A 118 -14.51 0.22 -3.17
N ASP A 119 -14.36 0.44 -4.47
CA ASP A 119 -15.50 0.68 -5.37
C ASP A 119 -16.41 -0.56 -5.53
N ASP A 120 -15.91 -1.76 -5.23
CA ASP A 120 -16.72 -2.97 -5.25
C ASP A 120 -17.70 -3.06 -4.06
N TYR A 121 -17.60 -2.16 -3.08
CA TYR A 121 -18.45 -2.13 -1.88
C TYR A 121 -19.62 -1.15 -1.94
N TYR A 122 -19.86 -0.50 -3.07
CA TYR A 122 -21.10 0.26 -3.25
C TYR A 122 -22.33 -0.62 -3.01
N TYR A 123 -23.35 -0.08 -2.38
CA TYR A 123 -24.64 -0.77 -2.25
C TYR A 123 -25.29 -0.97 -3.63
N ASP A 124 -25.94 -2.11 -3.85
CA ASP A 124 -26.80 -2.27 -5.02
C ASP A 124 -27.91 -1.23 -5.01
N ARG A 125 -28.02 -0.48 -6.10
CA ARG A 125 -29.05 0.52 -6.35
C ARG A 125 -29.69 0.35 -7.73
N SER A 126 -29.51 -0.83 -8.34
CA SER A 126 -30.00 -1.10 -9.69
C SER A 126 -31.52 -0.91 -9.82
N ASP A 127 -32.30 -1.27 -8.81
CA ASP A 127 -33.74 -1.04 -8.83
C ASP A 127 -34.10 0.45 -8.77
N MET A 128 -33.32 1.25 -8.05
CA MET A 128 -33.51 2.70 -8.02
C MET A 128 -33.14 3.34 -9.36
N VAL A 129 -32.11 2.86 -10.03
CA VAL A 129 -31.72 3.29 -11.40
C VAL A 129 -32.82 2.94 -12.41
N LYS A 130 -33.36 1.72 -12.35
CA LYS A 130 -34.51 1.30 -13.18
C LYS A 130 -35.73 2.16 -12.96
N ALA A 131 -36.06 2.45 -11.69
CA ALA A 131 -37.20 3.29 -11.34
C ALA A 131 -37.05 4.75 -11.80
N ALA A 132 -35.82 5.27 -11.81
CA ALA A 132 -35.51 6.61 -12.30
C ALA A 132 -35.47 6.67 -13.86
N GLY A 133 -35.41 5.54 -14.55
CA GLY A 133 -35.33 5.43 -15.99
C GLY A 133 -33.91 5.58 -16.56
N SER A 134 -32.99 6.16 -15.82
CA SER A 134 -31.56 6.25 -16.20
C SER A 134 -30.68 6.49 -14.97
N PHE A 135 -29.39 6.19 -15.11
CA PHE A 135 -28.39 6.51 -14.09
C PHE A 135 -28.27 8.02 -13.84
N SER A 136 -28.39 8.84 -14.89
CA SER A 136 -28.35 10.29 -14.78
C SER A 136 -29.48 10.86 -13.95
N GLU A 137 -30.70 10.34 -14.11
CA GLU A 137 -31.86 10.76 -13.31
C GLU A 137 -31.76 10.26 -11.85
N PHE A 138 -31.29 9.03 -11.66
CA PHE A 138 -31.00 8.50 -10.33
C PHE A 138 -29.95 9.34 -9.58
N ALA A 139 -28.84 9.70 -10.23
CA ALA A 139 -27.74 10.45 -9.63
C ALA A 139 -28.13 11.90 -9.24
N LYS A 140 -29.23 12.46 -9.77
CA LYS A 140 -29.75 13.76 -9.30
C LYS A 140 -30.31 13.69 -7.88
N ASN A 141 -30.78 12.52 -7.45
CA ASN A 141 -31.49 12.32 -6.19
C ASN A 141 -30.73 11.42 -5.22
N TYR A 142 -29.65 10.76 -5.67
CA TYR A 142 -28.85 9.86 -4.85
C TYR A 142 -27.38 10.21 -4.94
N ASP A 143 -26.78 10.47 -3.79
CA ASP A 143 -25.38 10.86 -3.72
C ASP A 143 -24.48 9.60 -3.57
N LEU A 144 -23.64 9.36 -4.57
CA LEU A 144 -22.65 8.28 -4.58
C LEU A 144 -21.31 8.73 -3.99
N ASP A 145 -21.06 10.04 -3.90
CA ASP A 145 -19.79 10.61 -3.43
C ASP A 145 -19.78 10.81 -1.89
N VAL A 146 -20.39 9.88 -1.17
CA VAL A 146 -20.44 9.88 0.31
C VAL A 146 -20.06 8.50 0.87
N PRO A 147 -19.42 8.44 2.05
CA PRO A 147 -19.04 7.15 2.66
C PRO A 147 -20.26 6.23 2.94
N GLN A 148 -21.44 6.79 3.10
CA GLN A 148 -22.69 6.06 3.37
C GLN A 148 -23.23 5.31 2.14
N ALA A 149 -22.70 5.59 0.95
CA ALA A 149 -23.03 4.86 -0.27
C ALA A 149 -22.34 3.49 -0.35
N LEU A 150 -21.36 3.21 0.55
CA LEU A 150 -20.56 1.99 0.57
C LEU A 150 -20.72 1.20 1.87
N GLU A 151 -20.62 -0.11 1.80
CA GLU A 151 -20.54 -1.03 2.94
C GLU A 151 -19.11 -1.10 3.52
N LEU A 152 -18.62 0.02 4.07
CA LEU A 152 -17.25 0.13 4.59
C LEU A 152 -17.00 -0.80 5.80
N GLU A 153 -18.03 -1.09 6.59
CA GLU A 153 -17.98 -2.05 7.70
C GLU A 153 -17.75 -3.47 7.19
N LEU A 154 -18.43 -3.88 6.11
CA LEU A 154 -18.20 -5.17 5.45
C LEU A 154 -16.77 -5.24 4.89
N MET A 155 -16.32 -4.18 4.24
CA MET A 155 -14.96 -4.09 3.72
C MET A 155 -13.92 -4.21 4.84
N SER A 156 -14.11 -3.51 5.96
CA SER A 156 -13.25 -3.62 7.14
C SER A 156 -13.21 -5.06 7.68
N SER A 157 -14.36 -5.75 7.72
CA SER A 157 -14.46 -7.15 8.12
C SER A 157 -13.66 -8.07 7.20
N HIS A 158 -13.78 -7.89 5.88
CA HIS A 158 -13.05 -8.70 4.90
C HIS A 158 -11.53 -8.50 5.02
N ILE A 159 -11.05 -7.26 5.17
CA ILE A 159 -9.62 -6.95 5.39
C ILE A 159 -9.13 -7.66 6.66
N LYS A 160 -9.86 -7.56 7.78
CA LYS A 160 -9.50 -8.21 9.04
C LYS A 160 -9.45 -9.74 8.91
N GLN A 161 -10.39 -10.35 8.19
CA GLN A 161 -10.40 -11.78 7.95
C GLN A 161 -9.20 -12.22 7.11
N LEU A 162 -8.87 -11.50 6.05
CA LEU A 162 -7.67 -11.74 5.23
C LEU A 162 -6.38 -11.66 6.07
N LEU A 163 -6.26 -10.64 6.94
CA LEU A 163 -5.14 -10.49 7.88
C LEU A 163 -5.03 -11.65 8.90
N MET A 164 -6.16 -12.29 9.21
CA MET A 164 -6.21 -13.50 10.06
C MET A 164 -5.97 -14.80 9.27
N GLY A 165 -5.60 -14.72 8.00
CA GLY A 165 -5.36 -15.90 7.16
C GLY A 165 -6.62 -16.59 6.63
N LYS A 166 -7.77 -15.93 6.64
CA LYS A 166 -9.05 -16.47 6.15
C LYS A 166 -9.33 -15.93 4.75
N ALA A 167 -9.70 -16.82 3.82
CA ALA A 167 -10.22 -16.42 2.52
C ALA A 167 -11.61 -15.79 2.67
N VAL A 168 -11.93 -14.82 1.82
CA VAL A 168 -13.22 -14.11 1.80
C VAL A 168 -13.76 -14.00 0.37
N TYR A 169 -15.06 -13.85 0.26
CA TYR A 169 -15.72 -13.57 -1.01
C TYR A 169 -15.93 -12.06 -1.16
N LEU A 170 -15.16 -11.43 -2.06
CA LEU A 170 -15.26 -10.01 -2.34
C LEU A 170 -16.45 -9.73 -3.27
N PRO A 171 -17.25 -8.70 -3.00
CA PRO A 171 -18.30 -8.26 -3.90
C PRO A 171 -17.71 -7.73 -5.21
N LYS A 172 -18.58 -7.58 -6.22
CA LYS A 172 -18.26 -6.95 -7.50
C LYS A 172 -19.33 -5.94 -7.86
N TYR A 173 -18.94 -4.70 -8.10
CA TYR A 173 -19.84 -3.62 -8.46
C TYR A 173 -19.62 -3.15 -9.90
N ASP A 174 -20.73 -2.85 -10.58
CA ASP A 174 -20.68 -2.32 -11.95
C ASP A 174 -20.57 -0.79 -11.96
N MET A 175 -19.43 -0.30 -12.39
CA MET A 175 -19.16 1.14 -12.55
C MET A 175 -19.64 1.70 -13.91
N SER A 176 -20.34 0.90 -14.74
CA SER A 176 -20.83 1.33 -16.07
C SER A 176 -22.12 2.15 -16.02
N GLY A 177 -22.67 2.40 -14.81
CA GLY A 177 -23.90 3.18 -14.64
C GLY A 177 -25.16 2.37 -14.42
N THR A 178 -25.07 1.06 -14.21
CA THR A 178 -26.22 0.23 -13.84
C THR A 178 -26.49 0.22 -12.34
N ALA A 179 -25.50 0.62 -11.53
CA ALA A 179 -25.48 0.52 -10.07
C ALA A 179 -25.78 -0.91 -9.54
N ILE A 180 -25.43 -1.93 -10.32
CA ILE A 180 -25.61 -3.34 -9.97
C ILE A 180 -24.40 -3.79 -9.12
N ARG A 181 -24.70 -4.44 -8.00
CA ARG A 181 -23.75 -5.27 -7.29
C ARG A 181 -24.02 -6.72 -7.66
N TYR A 182 -23.07 -7.30 -8.37
CA TYR A 182 -23.26 -8.67 -8.89
C TYR A 182 -23.27 -9.72 -7.78
N ASP A 183 -24.06 -10.77 -7.96
CA ASP A 183 -24.07 -11.94 -7.08
C ASP A 183 -22.84 -12.86 -7.25
N ASN A 184 -22.01 -12.61 -8.27
CA ASN A 184 -20.77 -13.34 -8.52
C ASN A 184 -19.62 -12.75 -7.71
N TYR A 185 -19.43 -13.27 -6.53
CA TYR A 185 -18.32 -12.90 -5.67
C TYR A 185 -16.99 -13.48 -6.15
N THR A 186 -15.91 -12.72 -5.97
CA THR A 186 -14.54 -13.21 -6.24
C THR A 186 -13.91 -13.73 -4.96
N LEU A 187 -13.47 -15.00 -4.97
CA LEU A 187 -12.71 -15.54 -3.84
C LEU A 187 -11.35 -14.85 -3.75
N ALA A 188 -11.10 -14.20 -2.65
CA ALA A 188 -9.80 -13.59 -2.31
C ALA A 188 -9.12 -14.44 -1.23
N ASN A 189 -7.91 -14.90 -1.54
CA ASN A 189 -7.07 -15.61 -0.59
C ASN A 189 -6.28 -14.65 0.26
N PRO A 190 -5.95 -15.02 1.51
CA PRO A 190 -5.05 -14.24 2.37
C PRO A 190 -3.66 -14.16 1.73
N SER A 191 -2.98 -13.05 1.94
CA SER A 191 -1.63 -12.80 1.42
C SER A 191 -0.76 -12.07 2.45
N LYS A 192 0.52 -11.87 2.13
CA LYS A 192 1.44 -11.12 3.00
C LYS A 192 1.08 -9.64 3.12
N ILE A 193 0.49 -9.08 2.06
CA ILE A 193 0.07 -7.68 2.03
C ILE A 193 -1.36 -7.60 1.50
N ILE A 194 -2.24 -6.95 2.25
CA ILE A 194 -3.57 -6.59 1.82
C ILE A 194 -3.55 -5.12 1.45
N ILE A 195 -3.86 -4.79 0.20
CA ILE A 195 -3.85 -3.40 -0.26
C ILE A 195 -5.25 -2.97 -0.71
N SER A 196 -5.67 -1.79 -0.26
CA SER A 196 -6.94 -1.20 -0.67
C SER A 196 -6.77 0.25 -1.07
N GLU A 197 -7.57 0.69 -2.05
CA GLU A 197 -7.57 2.07 -2.48
C GLU A 197 -8.98 2.56 -2.80
N GLY A 198 -9.22 3.85 -2.56
CA GLY A 198 -10.48 4.51 -2.89
C GLY A 198 -10.64 5.86 -2.20
N LEU A 199 -11.75 6.54 -2.50
CA LEU A 199 -12.03 7.87 -1.93
C LEU A 199 -12.12 7.83 -0.40
N PHE A 200 -12.79 6.80 0.13
CA PHE A 200 -13.19 6.74 1.54
C PHE A 200 -12.38 5.74 2.36
N THR A 201 -11.26 5.24 1.80
CA THR A 201 -10.42 4.21 2.44
C THR A 201 -9.86 4.62 3.81
N LEU A 202 -9.64 5.91 4.05
CA LEU A 202 -9.11 6.41 5.33
C LEU A 202 -10.15 7.18 6.17
N THR A 203 -11.43 6.99 5.92
CA THR A 203 -12.49 7.56 6.77
C THR A 203 -12.58 6.82 8.11
N GLU A 204 -13.21 7.45 9.11
CA GLU A 204 -13.38 6.92 10.47
C GLU A 204 -13.92 5.48 10.51
N LYS A 205 -14.79 5.13 9.57
CA LYS A 205 -15.43 3.80 9.54
C LYS A 205 -14.47 2.65 9.22
N ILE A 206 -13.32 2.93 8.57
CA ILE A 206 -12.45 1.88 8.05
C ILE A 206 -10.96 2.11 8.30
N LYS A 207 -10.52 3.33 8.60
CA LYS A 207 -9.08 3.66 8.74
C LYS A 207 -8.31 2.73 9.67
N ASP A 208 -8.96 2.19 10.71
CA ASP A 208 -8.36 1.30 11.70
C ASP A 208 -8.18 -0.15 11.20
N ALA A 209 -8.67 -0.47 9.99
CA ALA A 209 -8.37 -1.73 9.33
C ALA A 209 -6.97 -1.74 8.68
N PHE A 210 -6.28 -0.60 8.62
CA PHE A 210 -5.01 -0.46 7.93
C PHE A 210 -3.84 -0.25 8.89
N ASP A 211 -2.80 -1.09 8.72
CA ASP A 211 -1.52 -0.90 9.38
C ASP A 211 -0.78 0.32 8.82
N PHE A 212 -0.85 0.55 7.51
CA PHE A 212 -0.21 1.68 6.80
C PHE A 212 -1.24 2.48 6.04
N LYS A 213 -1.21 3.79 6.25
CA LYS A 213 -2.17 4.74 5.66
C LYS A 213 -1.45 5.73 4.76
N ILE A 214 -1.83 5.76 3.49
CA ILE A 214 -1.24 6.62 2.47
C ILE A 214 -2.32 7.54 1.91
N TYR A 215 -2.03 8.82 1.82
CA TYR A 215 -2.87 9.77 1.11
C TYR A 215 -2.15 10.26 -0.15
N VAL A 216 -2.83 10.25 -1.28
CA VAL A 216 -2.31 10.78 -2.55
C VAL A 216 -2.89 12.16 -2.77
N ASP A 217 -2.04 13.17 -2.64
CA ASP A 217 -2.37 14.58 -2.78
C ASP A 217 -1.99 15.11 -4.16
N VAL A 218 -2.76 16.05 -4.66
CA VAL A 218 -2.56 16.68 -5.97
C VAL A 218 -3.09 18.11 -5.93
N ARG A 219 -2.45 19.03 -6.63
CA ARG A 219 -2.96 20.40 -6.75
C ARG A 219 -4.33 20.41 -7.43
N SER A 220 -5.22 21.29 -6.97
CA SER A 220 -6.60 21.36 -7.46
C SER A 220 -6.70 21.60 -8.97
N GLU A 221 -5.78 22.39 -9.53
CA GLU A 221 -5.75 22.69 -10.97
C GLU A 221 -5.43 21.42 -11.78
N VAL A 222 -4.43 20.66 -11.35
CA VAL A 222 -4.01 19.41 -12.02
C VAL A 222 -5.08 18.33 -11.85
N GLN A 223 -5.68 18.25 -10.66
CA GLN A 223 -6.78 17.33 -10.39
C GLN A 223 -7.98 17.62 -11.31
N LYS A 224 -8.34 18.89 -11.44
CA LYS A 224 -9.43 19.35 -12.32
C LYS A 224 -9.15 19.01 -13.78
N GLU A 225 -7.96 19.32 -14.28
CA GLU A 225 -7.54 18.99 -15.64
C GLU A 225 -7.68 17.49 -15.92
N ARG A 226 -7.11 16.64 -15.05
CA ARG A 226 -7.19 15.18 -15.18
C ARG A 226 -8.62 14.65 -15.09
N PHE A 227 -9.45 15.28 -14.27
CA PHE A 227 -10.87 14.92 -14.20
C PHE A 227 -11.55 15.14 -15.54
N PHE A 228 -11.39 16.32 -16.16
CA PHE A 228 -12.04 16.64 -17.42
C PHE A 228 -11.50 15.81 -18.59
N VAL A 229 -10.22 15.48 -18.63
CA VAL A 229 -9.67 14.53 -19.61
C VAL A 229 -10.41 13.18 -19.49
N ARG A 230 -10.53 12.64 -18.29
CA ARG A 230 -11.25 11.39 -18.04
C ARG A 230 -12.77 11.50 -18.32
N ALA A 231 -13.37 12.65 -18.04
CA ALA A 231 -14.78 12.92 -18.33
C ALA A 231 -15.05 12.87 -19.84
N ALA A 232 -14.15 13.44 -20.65
CA ALA A 232 -14.21 13.36 -22.10
C ALA A 232 -14.07 11.91 -22.62
N GLU A 233 -13.13 11.12 -22.06
CA GLU A 233 -12.96 9.70 -22.39
C GLU A 233 -14.22 8.86 -22.06
N ARG A 234 -15.05 9.32 -21.12
CA ARG A 234 -16.30 8.66 -20.68
C ARG A 234 -17.56 9.25 -21.28
N ASP A 235 -17.44 10.16 -22.24
CA ASP A 235 -18.56 10.85 -22.89
C ASP A 235 -19.54 11.54 -21.92
N LEU A 236 -19.03 12.13 -20.83
CA LEU A 236 -19.89 12.78 -19.82
C LEU A 236 -20.49 14.11 -20.31
N GLY A 237 -19.96 14.70 -21.37
CA GLY A 237 -20.48 15.91 -22.02
C GLY A 237 -20.72 17.05 -21.04
N GLU A 238 -21.88 17.72 -21.17
CA GLU A 238 -22.26 18.88 -20.37
C GLU A 238 -22.43 18.55 -18.86
N SER A 239 -22.70 17.28 -18.51
CA SER A 239 -22.83 16.85 -17.13
C SER A 239 -21.53 16.87 -16.33
N ALA A 240 -20.38 16.87 -17.01
CA ALA A 240 -19.05 16.80 -16.37
C ALA A 240 -18.81 17.92 -15.36
N ASN A 241 -19.26 19.14 -15.62
CA ASN A 241 -19.09 20.27 -14.69
C ASN A 241 -19.85 20.04 -13.36
N GLY A 242 -21.12 19.65 -13.43
CA GLY A 242 -21.93 19.39 -12.24
C GLY A 242 -21.40 18.21 -11.41
N ILE A 243 -20.93 17.15 -12.09
CA ILE A 243 -20.30 16.00 -11.44
C ILE A 243 -19.00 16.43 -10.73
N TYR A 244 -18.15 17.24 -11.38
CA TYR A 244 -16.92 17.74 -10.77
C TYR A 244 -17.20 18.59 -9.54
N GLU A 245 -18.13 19.54 -9.63
CA GLU A 245 -18.49 20.42 -8.51
C GLU A 245 -19.02 19.63 -7.31
N ASN A 246 -19.90 18.65 -7.54
CA ASN A 246 -20.40 17.79 -6.49
C ASN A 246 -19.28 16.97 -5.85
N ALA A 247 -18.47 16.28 -6.67
CA ALA A 247 -17.35 15.48 -6.21
C ALA A 247 -16.33 16.32 -5.39
N SER A 248 -16.04 17.57 -5.84
CA SER A 248 -15.14 18.48 -5.12
C SER A 248 -15.70 18.91 -3.75
N LYS A 249 -16.99 19.28 -3.67
CA LYS A 249 -17.65 19.63 -2.41
C LYS A 249 -17.64 18.46 -1.43
N LYS A 250 -17.90 17.24 -1.91
CA LYS A 250 -17.87 16.04 -1.07
C LYS A 250 -16.45 15.66 -0.65
N ALA A 251 -15.48 15.86 -1.53
CA ALA A 251 -14.08 15.64 -1.19
C ALA A 251 -13.61 16.55 -0.03
N GLU A 252 -14.07 17.80 0.03
CA GLU A 252 -13.78 18.71 1.16
C GLU A 252 -14.26 18.15 2.51
N ILE A 253 -15.40 17.48 2.50
CA ILE A 253 -16.02 16.97 3.73
C ILE A 253 -15.45 15.60 4.12
N TYR A 254 -15.26 14.69 3.15
CA TYR A 254 -15.05 13.27 3.44
C TYR A 254 -13.66 12.77 3.03
N VAL A 255 -13.00 13.40 2.06
CA VAL A 255 -11.75 12.87 1.50
C VAL A 255 -10.52 13.67 1.94
N ARG A 256 -10.55 15.01 1.81
CA ARG A 256 -9.40 15.85 2.20
C ARG A 256 -9.03 15.74 3.67
N PRO A 257 -9.96 15.62 4.63
CA PRO A 257 -9.62 15.40 6.03
C PRO A 257 -8.82 14.12 6.27
N CYS A 258 -8.99 13.08 5.43
CA CYS A 258 -8.25 11.82 5.53
C CYS A 258 -6.72 12.01 5.37
N LYS A 259 -6.27 13.13 4.81
CA LYS A 259 -4.85 13.49 4.71
C LYS A 259 -4.19 13.57 6.09
N PHE A 260 -4.91 14.04 7.11
CA PHE A 260 -4.40 14.14 8.48
C PHE A 260 -4.32 12.80 9.22
N GLU A 261 -5.02 11.78 8.71
CA GLU A 261 -4.98 10.41 9.23
C GLU A 261 -3.88 9.56 8.58
N ALA A 262 -3.24 10.08 7.53
CA ALA A 262 -2.24 9.35 6.76
C ALA A 262 -0.89 9.28 7.48
N ASP A 263 -0.23 8.12 7.40
CA ASP A 263 1.16 7.95 7.82
C ASP A 263 2.12 8.59 6.79
N ILE A 264 1.73 8.56 5.51
CA ILE A 264 2.51 9.12 4.38
C ILE A 264 1.58 9.88 3.44
N VAL A 265 1.99 11.08 3.04
CA VAL A 265 1.33 11.86 1.99
C VAL A 265 2.22 11.87 0.76
N LEU A 266 1.72 11.30 -0.34
CA LEU A 266 2.43 11.20 -1.62
C LEU A 266 1.91 12.24 -2.62
N SER A 267 2.81 12.77 -3.45
CA SER A 267 2.45 13.65 -4.55
C SER A 267 1.85 12.87 -5.72
N GLY A 268 0.62 13.08 -6.06
CA GLY A 268 0.02 12.51 -7.29
C GLY A 268 0.57 13.09 -8.60
N GLU A 269 1.47 14.06 -8.53
CA GLU A 269 2.05 14.74 -9.70
C GLU A 269 3.47 14.28 -10.03
N ALA A 270 4.13 13.58 -9.12
CA ALA A 270 5.48 13.12 -9.35
C ALA A 270 5.56 12.09 -10.49
N VAL A 271 6.68 12.08 -11.21
CA VAL A 271 6.88 11.14 -12.32
C VAL A 271 6.93 9.69 -11.83
N ARG A 272 6.28 8.80 -12.57
CA ARG A 272 6.12 7.39 -12.20
C ARG A 272 7.44 6.67 -11.89
N ALA A 273 8.51 6.99 -12.60
CA ALA A 273 9.84 6.43 -12.37
C ALA A 273 10.38 6.70 -10.95
N ARG A 274 10.03 7.83 -10.34
CA ARG A 274 10.46 8.17 -8.98
C ARG A 274 9.78 7.31 -7.92
N TYR A 275 8.48 7.02 -8.08
CA TYR A 275 7.80 6.07 -7.19
C TYR A 275 8.47 4.71 -7.21
N LYS A 276 8.76 4.18 -8.41
CA LYS A 276 9.45 2.90 -8.56
C LYS A 276 10.84 2.93 -7.95
N ALA A 277 11.60 4.00 -8.14
CA ALA A 277 12.92 4.16 -7.53
C ALA A 277 12.86 4.17 -6.00
N PHE A 278 11.89 4.88 -5.40
CA PHE A 278 11.69 4.91 -3.96
C PHE A 278 11.28 3.53 -3.42
N LEU A 279 10.31 2.87 -4.04
CA LEU A 279 9.88 1.52 -3.66
C LEU A 279 11.03 0.51 -3.75
N ASN A 280 11.86 0.58 -4.79
CA ASN A 280 13.03 -0.28 -4.94
C ASN A 280 14.08 -0.03 -3.83
N LYS A 281 14.26 1.22 -3.36
CA LYS A 281 15.12 1.49 -2.20
C LYS A 281 14.59 0.79 -0.93
N LEU A 282 13.27 0.79 -0.71
CA LEU A 282 12.64 0.10 0.43
C LEU A 282 12.80 -1.42 0.32
N ILE A 283 12.57 -1.99 -0.86
CA ILE A 283 12.75 -3.42 -1.12
C ILE A 283 14.23 -3.83 -0.96
N GLY A 284 15.18 -3.00 -1.39
CA GLY A 284 16.59 -3.22 -1.22
C GLY A 284 17.02 -3.42 0.25
N ILE A 285 16.25 -2.86 1.20
CA ILE A 285 16.48 -3.15 2.63
C ILE A 285 16.16 -4.61 2.93
N VAL A 286 15.00 -5.10 2.46
CA VAL A 286 14.55 -6.48 2.69
C VAL A 286 15.52 -7.47 2.08
N GLN A 287 15.98 -7.24 0.84
CA GLN A 287 16.94 -8.09 0.15
C GLN A 287 18.26 -8.23 0.93
N GLN A 288 18.80 -7.12 1.42
CA GLN A 288 20.04 -7.13 2.17
C GLN A 288 19.90 -7.82 3.55
N GLU A 289 18.79 -7.65 4.21
CA GLU A 289 18.53 -8.32 5.49
C GLU A 289 18.33 -9.83 5.30
N ASN A 290 17.61 -10.26 4.25
CA ASN A 290 17.46 -11.68 3.94
C ASN A 290 18.77 -12.33 3.52
N PHE A 291 19.62 -11.63 2.74
CA PHE A 291 20.92 -12.12 2.34
C PHE A 291 21.84 -12.31 3.56
N LYS A 292 21.90 -11.35 4.48
CA LYS A 292 22.67 -11.48 5.73
C LYS A 292 22.22 -12.68 6.55
N ASN A 293 20.91 -12.95 6.61
CA ASN A 293 20.36 -14.08 7.36
C ASN A 293 20.73 -15.45 6.73
N ARG A 294 20.92 -15.53 5.40
CA ARG A 294 21.36 -16.75 4.71
C ARG A 294 22.86 -17.03 4.88
N LEU A 295 23.66 -16.01 5.23
CA LEU A 295 25.12 -16.15 5.47
C LEU A 295 25.45 -16.49 6.94
N ILE A 296 24.46 -16.50 7.83
CA ILE A 296 24.63 -16.75 9.28
C ILE A 296 24.13 -18.15 9.68
N VAL A 297 23.61 -18.92 8.73
CA VAL A 297 23.30 -20.36 8.87
C VAL A 297 24.43 -21.18 8.21
#